data_214b16b59f7be7a068259d8837654047
#
_entry.id   214b16b59f7be7a068259d8837654047
#
_cell.length_a   1.000
_cell.length_b   1.000
_cell.length_c   1.000
_cell.angle_alpha   90.00
_cell.angle_beta   90.00
_cell.angle_gamma   90.00
#
_symmetry.space_group_name_H-M   'P 1'
#
loop_
_entity.id
_entity.type
_entity.pdbx_description
1 polymer ?
#
loop_
_entity_poly.entity_id
_entity_poly.type
_entity_poly.pdbx_seq_one_letter_code
_entity_poly.pdbx_strand_id
1 'polypeptide(L)'
;MNYRQIYARKAECEKRIKEVCPDCPNTSGIYFILREEDGFRYGYIGKARHLLERLGQHLIGYQHIDLSIKKHGLWSEKNPTGYKIHFLQFPESELDEKERYFIQKYANAGWQMRNVES
;
A
#
# COMPACT_ATOMS: atom_id res chain seq x y z
N MET A 1 -0.40 -9.95 -23.72
CA MET A 1 -1.37 -10.36 -22.67
C MET A 1 -2.78 -10.01 -23.14
N ASN A 2 -3.70 -10.97 -23.13
CA ASN A 2 -5.08 -10.72 -23.55
C ASN A 2 -5.95 -10.23 -22.39
N TYR A 3 -7.20 -9.84 -22.69
CA TYR A 3 -8.11 -9.31 -21.67
C TYR A 3 -8.34 -10.25 -20.50
N ARG A 4 -8.48 -11.55 -20.77
CA ARG A 4 -8.71 -12.54 -19.71
C ARG A 4 -7.54 -12.61 -18.74
N GLN A 5 -6.31 -12.54 -19.27
CA GLN A 5 -5.10 -12.57 -18.44
C GLN A 5 -4.97 -11.30 -17.61
N ILE A 6 -5.30 -10.15 -18.18
CA ILE A 6 -5.27 -8.87 -17.48
C ILE A 6 -6.28 -8.87 -16.32
N TYR A 7 -7.51 -9.28 -16.57
CA TYR A 7 -8.53 -9.33 -15.53
C TYR A 7 -8.23 -10.36 -14.44
N ALA A 8 -7.73 -11.53 -14.83
CA ALA A 8 -7.37 -12.58 -13.88
C ALA A 8 -6.24 -12.10 -12.96
N ARG A 9 -5.25 -11.40 -13.51
CA ARG A 9 -4.13 -10.87 -12.74
C ARG A 9 -4.58 -9.76 -11.78
N LYS A 10 -5.44 -8.87 -12.25
CA LYS A 10 -6.02 -7.82 -11.42
C LYS A 10 -6.81 -8.42 -10.26
N ALA A 11 -7.69 -9.37 -10.55
CA ALA A 11 -8.51 -10.03 -9.53
C ALA A 11 -7.64 -10.75 -8.49
N GLU A 12 -6.58 -11.42 -8.91
CA GLU A 12 -5.67 -12.10 -8.01
C GLU A 12 -4.93 -11.12 -7.11
N CYS A 13 -4.48 -9.99 -7.64
CA CYS A 13 -3.82 -8.95 -6.86
C CYS A 13 -4.76 -8.37 -5.81
N GLU A 14 -6.00 -8.05 -6.20
CA GLU A 14 -6.98 -7.50 -5.28
C GLU A 14 -7.37 -8.50 -4.19
N LYS A 15 -7.42 -9.78 -4.54
CA LYS A 15 -7.65 -10.84 -3.55
C LYS A 15 -6.53 -10.89 -2.53
N ARG A 16 -5.27 -10.78 -2.96
CA ARG A 16 -4.13 -10.76 -2.06
C ARG A 16 -4.15 -9.56 -1.12
N ILE A 17 -4.54 -8.39 -1.63
CA ILE A 17 -4.69 -7.20 -0.79
C ILE A 17 -5.75 -7.45 0.29
N LYS A 18 -6.87 -8.06 -0.06
CA LYS A 18 -7.94 -8.35 0.90
C LYS A 18 -7.55 -9.39 1.95
N GLU A 19 -6.52 -10.18 1.72
CA GLU A 19 -6.01 -11.10 2.74
C GLU A 19 -5.39 -10.35 3.92
N VAL A 20 -4.79 -9.18 3.68
CA VAL A 20 -4.18 -8.36 4.73
C VAL A 20 -5.01 -7.13 5.09
N CYS A 21 -5.99 -6.80 4.28
CA CYS A 21 -6.88 -5.66 4.49
C CYS A 21 -8.29 -6.03 4.02
N PRO A 22 -9.00 -6.90 4.77
CA PRO A 22 -10.31 -7.43 4.33
C PRO A 22 -11.36 -6.37 4.03
N ASP A 23 -11.32 -5.24 4.72
CA ASP A 23 -12.30 -4.17 4.59
C ASP A 23 -11.92 -3.13 3.54
N CYS A 24 -10.83 -3.36 2.78
CA CYS A 24 -10.34 -2.38 1.82
C CYS A 24 -11.39 -2.10 0.73
N PRO A 25 -11.90 -0.85 0.68
CA PRO A 25 -12.87 -0.47 -0.34
C PRO A 25 -12.17 -0.04 -1.63
N ASN A 26 -12.94 0.07 -2.70
CA ASN A 26 -12.41 0.61 -3.95
C ASN A 26 -12.90 2.05 -4.16
N THR A 27 -12.76 2.87 -3.13
CA THR A 27 -13.16 4.27 -3.10
C THR A 27 -11.94 5.16 -2.85
N SER A 28 -12.14 6.48 -2.87
CA SER A 28 -11.03 7.42 -2.69
C SER A 28 -10.54 7.44 -1.23
N GLY A 29 -9.23 7.56 -1.08
CA GLY A 29 -8.63 7.62 0.25
C GLY A 29 -7.12 7.62 0.23
N ILE A 30 -6.56 7.53 1.43
CA ILE A 30 -5.13 7.42 1.69
C ILE A 30 -4.85 5.99 2.15
N TYR A 31 -3.79 5.38 1.61
CA TYR A 31 -3.39 4.06 2.04
C TYR A 31 -1.99 4.07 2.64
N PHE A 32 -1.77 3.13 3.55
CA PHE A 32 -0.55 3.01 4.35
C PHE A 32 -0.01 1.59 4.19
N ILE A 33 1.19 1.48 3.66
CA ILE A 33 1.88 0.20 3.48
C ILE A 33 3.04 0.20 4.47
N LEU A 34 2.95 -0.60 5.54
CA LEU A 34 3.81 -0.48 6.71
C LEU A 34 4.40 -1.83 7.11
N ARG A 35 5.70 -1.84 7.47
CA ARG A 35 6.34 -3.03 8.04
C ARG A 35 7.32 -2.64 9.13
N GLU A 36 7.56 -3.58 10.03
CA GLU A 36 8.54 -3.42 11.11
C GLU A 36 9.43 -4.65 11.14
N GLU A 37 10.72 -4.40 11.38
CA GLU A 37 11.69 -5.48 11.53
C GLU A 37 12.86 -4.99 12.40
N ASP A 38 13.19 -5.74 13.44
CA ASP A 38 14.33 -5.43 14.34
C ASP A 38 14.30 -4.00 14.91
N GLY A 39 13.10 -3.50 15.21
CA GLY A 39 12.92 -2.16 15.77
C GLY A 39 12.89 -1.05 14.73
N PHE A 40 13.15 -1.36 13.47
CA PHE A 40 13.04 -0.38 12.38
C PHE A 40 11.64 -0.41 11.79
N ARG A 41 11.13 0.78 11.42
CA ARG A 41 9.79 0.95 10.87
C ARG A 41 9.89 1.55 9.47
N TYR A 42 9.31 0.86 8.50
CA TYR A 42 9.35 1.26 7.10
C TYR A 42 7.93 1.49 6.60
N GLY A 43 7.73 2.57 5.87
CA GLY A 43 6.40 2.92 5.41
C GLY A 43 6.36 3.58 4.05
N TYR A 44 5.23 3.44 3.41
CA TYR A 44 4.86 4.16 2.20
C TYR A 44 3.41 4.59 2.34
N ILE A 45 3.14 5.84 2.03
CA ILE A 45 1.79 6.40 2.11
C ILE A 45 1.44 6.95 0.74
N GLY A 46 0.29 6.55 0.22
CA GLY A 46 -0.16 7.00 -1.09
C GLY A 46 -1.61 7.43 -1.07
N LYS A 47 -2.02 8.03 -2.18
CA LYS A 47 -3.40 8.44 -2.40
C LYS A 47 -3.97 7.68 -3.59
N ALA A 48 -5.28 7.45 -3.59
CA ALA A 48 -5.94 6.79 -4.69
C ALA A 48 -7.41 7.19 -4.77
N ARG A 49 -7.93 7.26 -5.98
CA ARG A 49 -9.38 7.37 -6.21
C ARG A 49 -10.06 6.03 -6.02
N HIS A 50 -9.31 4.95 -6.25
CA HIS A 50 -9.77 3.57 -6.13
C HIS A 50 -8.73 2.80 -5.32
N LEU A 51 -8.91 2.76 -4.01
CA LEU A 51 -7.91 2.20 -3.07
C LEU A 51 -7.53 0.76 -3.39
N LEU A 52 -8.51 -0.13 -3.51
CA LEU A 52 -8.23 -1.54 -3.74
C LEU A 52 -7.49 -1.77 -5.06
N GLU A 53 -7.93 -1.11 -6.12
CA GLU A 53 -7.29 -1.20 -7.42
C GLU A 53 -5.84 -0.71 -7.38
N ARG A 54 -5.60 0.43 -6.75
CA ARG A 54 -4.25 1.01 -6.65
C ARG A 54 -3.33 0.13 -5.83
N LEU A 55 -3.81 -0.41 -4.72
CA LEU A 55 -3.03 -1.33 -3.89
C LEU A 55 -2.67 -2.60 -4.66
N GLY A 56 -3.63 -3.13 -5.42
CA GLY A 56 -3.35 -4.29 -6.28
C GLY A 56 -2.24 -4.02 -7.29
N GLN A 57 -2.21 -2.82 -7.87
CA GLN A 57 -1.16 -2.42 -8.82
C GLN A 57 0.23 -2.42 -8.20
N HIS A 58 0.34 -2.12 -6.90
CA HIS A 58 1.63 -2.17 -6.20
C HIS A 58 2.23 -3.57 -6.17
N LEU A 59 1.44 -4.62 -6.23
CA LEU A 59 1.93 -5.99 -6.19
C LEU A 59 2.65 -6.41 -7.48
N ILE A 60 2.41 -5.70 -8.57
CA ILE A 60 2.98 -6.03 -9.89
C ILE A 60 3.76 -4.89 -10.52
N GLY A 61 3.95 -3.79 -9.81
CA GLY A 61 4.67 -2.62 -10.29
C GLY A 61 6.18 -2.72 -10.11
N TYR A 62 6.87 -1.62 -10.44
CA TYR A 62 8.32 -1.55 -10.40
C TYR A 62 8.86 -0.34 -9.63
N GLN A 63 8.01 0.38 -8.91
CA GLN A 63 8.46 1.43 -8.00
C GLN A 63 9.23 0.83 -6.83
N HIS A 64 10.02 1.63 -6.13
CA HIS A 64 10.81 1.14 -4.99
C HIS A 64 9.96 0.41 -3.97
N ILE A 65 8.77 0.96 -3.64
CA ILE A 65 7.86 0.28 -2.71
C ILE A 65 7.37 -1.05 -3.28
N ASP A 66 7.09 -1.11 -4.59
CA ASP A 66 6.60 -2.33 -5.22
C ASP A 66 7.64 -3.45 -5.13
N LEU A 67 8.90 -3.11 -5.39
CA LEU A 67 10.01 -4.07 -5.30
C LEU A 67 10.24 -4.50 -3.85
N SER A 68 10.08 -3.60 -2.90
CA SER A 68 10.19 -3.91 -1.49
C SER A 68 9.08 -4.87 -1.03
N ILE A 69 7.85 -4.68 -1.52
CA ILE A 69 6.74 -5.60 -1.24
C ILE A 69 7.05 -7.00 -1.81
N LYS A 70 7.61 -7.07 -3.01
CA LYS A 70 8.00 -8.36 -3.61
C LYS A 70 9.07 -9.05 -2.78
N LYS A 71 10.02 -8.29 -2.24
CA LYS A 71 11.11 -8.82 -1.44
C LYS A 71 10.65 -9.32 -0.06
N HIS A 72 9.84 -8.52 0.63
CA HIS A 72 9.45 -8.80 2.02
C HIS A 72 8.09 -9.47 2.17
N GLY A 73 7.26 -9.38 1.14
CA GLY A 73 5.92 -9.96 1.15
C GLY A 73 4.92 -9.16 1.97
N LEU A 74 3.69 -9.65 1.97
CA LEU A 74 2.62 -9.09 2.78
C LEU A 74 2.62 -9.77 4.14
N TRP A 75 2.17 -9.05 5.16
CA TRP A 75 2.12 -9.57 6.52
C TRP A 75 1.21 -10.79 6.63
N SER A 76 1.65 -11.77 7.40
CA SER A 76 0.83 -12.89 7.84
C SER A 76 1.46 -13.43 9.13
N GLU A 77 0.77 -14.35 9.79
CA GLU A 77 1.35 -14.99 10.99
C GLU A 77 2.66 -15.69 10.69
N LYS A 78 2.81 -16.20 9.47
CA LYS A 78 4.04 -16.86 9.01
C LYS A 78 5.07 -15.87 8.45
N ASN A 79 4.68 -14.62 8.24
CA ASN A 79 5.55 -13.55 7.70
C ASN A 79 5.36 -12.27 8.51
N PRO A 80 5.73 -12.25 9.79
CA PRO A 80 5.44 -11.13 10.67
C PRO A 80 6.19 -9.83 10.35
N THR A 81 7.24 -9.89 9.54
CA THR A 81 7.98 -8.70 9.10
C THR A 81 7.50 -8.18 7.73
N GLY A 82 6.47 -8.81 7.16
CA GLY A 82 5.87 -8.38 5.91
C GLY A 82 5.04 -7.11 6.05
N TYR A 83 4.61 -6.57 4.92
CA TYR A 83 3.85 -5.32 4.89
C TYR A 83 2.40 -5.50 5.31
N LYS A 84 1.98 -4.69 6.28
CA LYS A 84 0.56 -4.49 6.63
C LYS A 84 0.00 -3.36 5.79
N ILE A 85 -1.30 -3.40 5.54
CA ILE A 85 -1.99 -2.39 4.76
C ILE A 85 -3.14 -1.80 5.57
N HIS A 86 -3.19 -0.47 5.64
CA HIS A 86 -4.27 0.27 6.28
C HIS A 86 -4.77 1.34 5.32
N PHE A 87 -5.94 1.87 5.57
CA PHE A 87 -6.50 2.94 4.75
C PHE A 87 -7.38 3.87 5.57
N LEU A 88 -7.56 5.09 5.05
CA LEU A 88 -8.55 6.04 5.53
C LEU A 88 -9.27 6.61 4.32
N GLN A 89 -10.58 6.70 4.37
CA GLN A 89 -11.37 7.23 3.27
C GLN A 89 -11.46 8.75 3.37
N PHE A 90 -11.24 9.43 2.24
CA PHE A 90 -11.37 10.87 2.13
C PHE A 90 -11.95 11.21 0.75
N PRO A 91 -12.65 12.34 0.61
CA PRO A 91 -13.07 12.83 -0.71
C PRO A 91 -11.85 13.11 -1.59
N GLU A 92 -12.02 12.97 -2.91
CA GLU A 92 -10.92 13.23 -3.85
C GLU A 92 -10.30 14.61 -3.68
N SER A 93 -11.10 15.61 -3.35
CA SER A 93 -10.64 17.00 -3.17
C SER A 93 -9.65 17.16 -2.02
N GLU A 94 -9.59 16.21 -1.08
CA GLU A 94 -8.70 16.29 0.08
C GLU A 94 -7.46 15.40 -0.03
N LEU A 95 -7.34 14.61 -1.11
CA LEU A 95 -6.29 13.58 -1.17
C LEU A 95 -4.87 14.16 -1.14
N ASP A 96 -4.60 15.24 -1.88
CA ASP A 96 -3.26 15.83 -1.93
C ASP A 96 -2.83 16.34 -0.55
N GLU A 97 -3.72 17.03 0.13
CA GLU A 97 -3.46 17.57 1.46
C GLU A 97 -3.25 16.47 2.48
N LYS A 98 -4.12 15.44 2.47
CA LYS A 98 -4.06 14.35 3.42
C LYS A 98 -2.82 13.49 3.22
N GLU A 99 -2.45 13.23 1.97
CA GLU A 99 -1.23 12.47 1.68
C GLU A 99 -0.01 13.17 2.28
N ARG A 100 0.16 14.48 2.00
CA ARG A 100 1.27 15.24 2.55
C ARG A 100 1.28 15.27 4.07
N TYR A 101 0.11 15.45 4.65
CA TYR A 101 -0.05 15.46 6.11
C TYR A 101 0.44 14.15 6.73
N PHE A 102 -0.02 13.02 6.22
CA PHE A 102 0.34 11.73 6.81
C PHE A 102 1.79 11.33 6.54
N ILE A 103 2.33 11.65 5.37
CA ILE A 103 3.76 11.41 5.10
C ILE A 103 4.61 12.16 6.13
N GLN A 104 4.32 13.43 6.38
CA GLN A 104 5.06 14.23 7.34
C GLN A 104 4.88 13.70 8.76
N LYS A 105 3.66 13.35 9.13
CA LYS A 105 3.36 12.83 10.46
C LYS A 105 4.13 11.54 10.75
N TYR A 106 4.14 10.61 9.81
CA TYR A 106 4.85 9.34 9.97
C TYR A 106 6.36 9.54 9.98
N ALA A 107 6.88 10.38 9.10
CA ALA A 107 8.31 10.70 9.09
C ALA A 107 8.75 11.29 10.44
N ASN A 108 7.98 12.24 10.99
CA ASN A 108 8.26 12.85 12.28
C ASN A 108 8.17 11.82 13.43
N ALA A 109 7.39 10.78 13.28
CA ALA A 109 7.25 9.72 14.27
C ALA A 109 8.34 8.64 14.17
N GLY A 110 9.31 8.81 13.26
CA GLY A 110 10.44 7.89 13.15
C GLY A 110 10.31 6.81 12.10
N TRP A 111 9.27 6.86 11.27
CA TRP A 111 9.13 5.92 10.16
C TRP A 111 10.08 6.29 9.03
N GLN A 112 10.75 5.27 8.46
CA GLN A 112 11.57 5.46 7.27
C GLN A 112 10.64 5.38 6.06
N MET A 113 10.38 6.54 5.45
CA MET A 113 9.37 6.67 4.40
C MET A 113 9.98 6.40 3.02
N ARG A 114 9.41 5.43 2.31
CA ARG A 114 9.80 5.09 0.94
C ARG A 114 9.36 6.14 -0.07
N ASN A 115 8.47 7.03 0.33
CA ASN A 115 7.96 8.12 -0.52
C ASN A 115 9.05 9.08 -1.00
N VAL A 116 10.14 9.21 -0.26
CA VAL A 116 11.23 10.14 -0.59
C VAL A 116 12.27 9.54 -1.53
N GLU A 117 12.09 8.30 -1.94
CA GLU A 117 12.99 7.56 -2.82
C GLU A 117 12.47 7.52 -4.25
N SER A 118 11.88 8.56 -4.72
CA SER A 118 11.33 8.59 -6.07
C SER A 118 12.42 8.56 -7.13
#